data_6a4d298c4255ea5a9f824f2dd70b02dc
#
_entry.id   6a4d298c4255ea5a9f824f2dd70b02dc
#
_cell.length_a   1.000
_cell.length_b   1.000
_cell.length_c   1.000
_cell.angle_alpha   90.00
_cell.angle_beta   90.00
_cell.angle_gamma   90.00
#
_symmetry.space_group_name_H-M   'P 1'
#
loop_
_entity.id
_entity.type
_entity.pdbx_description
1 polymer ?
#
loop_
_entity_poly.entity_id
_entity_poly.type
_entity_poly.pdbx_seq_one_letter_code
_entity_poly.pdbx_strand_id
1 'polypeptide(L)'
;MTPTPSADQITSTAQRTVLSLDHVSRSFGEGEQRVDAITDVSLGVNPGTFAAVMGPSGSGKSTLLGLAGGLDQPTSGTVSVCGEPLGGMSRDDLARVRRRQLGFVFQDYNLVPTLTAVENVSLPLELDGVSATRARKAAEAALD
;
A
#
# COMPACT_ATOMS: atom_id res chain seq x y z
N MET A 1 -34.91 39.89 -15.54
CA MET A 1 -33.50 40.01 -15.16
C MET A 1 -33.19 38.93 -14.16
N THR A 2 -32.75 37.78 -14.59
CA THR A 2 -32.28 36.68 -13.75
C THR A 2 -30.81 36.86 -13.46
N PRO A 3 -30.33 36.75 -12.19
CA PRO A 3 -28.93 36.91 -11.88
C PRO A 3 -28.16 35.67 -12.36
N THR A 4 -27.10 35.92 -13.12
CA THR A 4 -26.09 34.93 -13.49
C THR A 4 -25.36 34.45 -12.24
N PRO A 5 -25.23 33.16 -11.99
CA PRO A 5 -24.43 32.69 -10.85
C PRO A 5 -22.96 32.96 -11.10
N SER A 6 -22.34 33.58 -10.13
CA SER A 6 -20.90 33.90 -10.08
C SER A 6 -20.05 32.64 -10.05
N ALA A 7 -18.94 32.68 -10.78
CA ALA A 7 -18.02 31.55 -11.05
C ALA A 7 -17.06 31.18 -9.89
N ASP A 8 -17.43 31.45 -8.62
CA ASP A 8 -16.53 31.35 -7.46
C ASP A 8 -16.91 30.28 -6.44
N GLN A 9 -17.55 29.19 -6.88
CA GLN A 9 -17.77 28.03 -6.00
C GLN A 9 -17.31 26.71 -6.62
N ILE A 10 -16.11 26.71 -7.19
CA ILE A 10 -15.35 25.45 -7.34
C ILE A 10 -14.46 25.35 -6.12
N THR A 11 -15.05 25.10 -4.96
CA THR A 11 -14.28 24.61 -3.81
C THR A 11 -13.81 23.21 -4.19
N SER A 12 -12.56 23.12 -4.64
CA SER A 12 -11.82 21.88 -4.82
C SER A 12 -11.89 21.09 -3.50
N THR A 13 -12.85 20.20 -3.41
CA THR A 13 -12.75 19.06 -2.50
C THR A 13 -11.61 18.20 -3.07
N ALA A 14 -10.38 18.50 -2.66
CA ALA A 14 -9.25 17.61 -2.90
C ALA A 14 -9.65 16.28 -2.29
N GLN A 15 -10.17 15.37 -3.13
CA GLN A 15 -10.47 14.01 -2.71
C GLN A 15 -9.16 13.44 -2.19
N ARG A 16 -9.09 13.21 -0.88
CA ARG A 16 -7.92 12.64 -0.23
C ARG A 16 -7.76 11.21 -0.75
N THR A 17 -6.94 11.03 -1.78
CA THR A 17 -6.57 9.69 -2.25
C THR A 17 -5.90 8.93 -1.11
N VAL A 18 -6.31 7.69 -0.87
CA VAL A 18 -5.67 6.80 0.11
C VAL A 18 -4.45 6.12 -0.46
N LEU A 19 -4.37 6.00 -1.79
CA LEU A 19 -3.21 5.49 -2.52
C LEU A 19 -3.03 6.33 -3.78
N SER A 20 -1.83 6.80 -4.03
CA SER A 20 -1.46 7.49 -5.26
C SER A 20 -0.15 6.94 -5.82
N LEU A 21 -0.16 6.63 -7.09
CA LEU A 21 1.02 6.39 -7.91
C LEU A 21 1.11 7.55 -8.90
N ASP A 22 2.28 8.16 -9.04
CA ASP A 22 2.52 9.29 -9.93
C ASP A 22 3.75 8.99 -10.80
N HIS A 23 3.53 8.75 -12.10
CA HIS A 23 4.54 8.41 -13.09
C HIS A 23 5.48 7.27 -12.65
N VAL A 24 4.92 6.23 -12.01
CA VAL A 24 5.67 5.14 -11.42
C VAL A 24 6.16 4.17 -12.48
N SER A 25 7.47 3.91 -12.46
CA SER A 25 8.11 2.86 -13.25
C SER A 25 8.92 1.94 -12.35
N ARG A 26 9.01 0.67 -12.73
CA ARG A 26 9.83 -0.33 -12.07
C ARG A 26 10.51 -1.24 -13.07
N SER A 27 11.84 -1.26 -13.02
CA SER A 27 12.69 -2.14 -13.82
C SER A 27 13.50 -3.05 -12.90
N PHE A 28 13.78 -4.25 -13.36
CA PHE A 28 14.66 -5.23 -12.71
C PHE A 28 15.82 -5.56 -13.63
N GLY A 29 16.97 -5.91 -13.06
CA GLY A 29 18.19 -6.23 -13.80
C GLY A 29 18.88 -4.98 -14.37
N GLU A 30 19.99 -5.20 -15.07
CA GLU A 30 20.81 -4.16 -15.70
C GLU A 30 21.22 -4.59 -17.12
N GLY A 31 21.53 -3.60 -17.98
CA GLY A 31 22.00 -3.82 -19.34
C GLY A 31 21.02 -4.66 -20.17
N GLU A 32 21.50 -5.70 -20.83
CA GLU A 32 20.70 -6.58 -21.70
C GLU A 32 19.67 -7.45 -20.94
N GLN A 33 19.82 -7.61 -19.61
CA GLN A 33 18.93 -8.39 -18.77
C GLN A 33 17.86 -7.51 -18.08
N ARG A 34 17.78 -6.24 -18.44
CA ARG A 34 16.78 -5.33 -17.90
C ARG A 34 15.37 -5.72 -18.36
N VAL A 35 14.46 -5.82 -17.39
CA VAL A 35 13.04 -6.07 -17.61
C VAL A 35 12.24 -4.91 -17.01
N ASP A 36 11.51 -4.20 -17.84
CA ASP A 36 10.61 -3.13 -17.39
C ASP A 36 9.25 -3.76 -17.00
N ALA A 37 9.03 -3.96 -15.71
CA ALA A 37 7.82 -4.58 -15.19
C ALA A 37 6.65 -3.61 -15.09
N ILE A 38 6.92 -2.35 -14.79
CA ILE A 38 5.96 -1.24 -14.74
C ILE A 38 6.57 -0.05 -15.46
N THR A 39 5.79 0.59 -16.34
CA THR A 39 6.24 1.74 -17.11
C THR A 39 5.21 2.86 -17.03
N ASP A 40 5.60 3.98 -16.42
CA ASP A 40 4.86 5.25 -16.40
C ASP A 40 3.39 5.12 -15.95
N VAL A 41 3.15 4.41 -14.87
CA VAL A 41 1.79 4.20 -14.32
C VAL A 41 1.42 5.33 -13.36
N SER A 42 0.31 5.99 -13.64
CA SER A 42 -0.33 6.95 -12.74
C SER A 42 -1.73 6.43 -12.36
N LEU A 43 -1.99 6.35 -11.06
CA LEU A 43 -3.23 5.80 -10.50
C LEU A 43 -3.55 6.46 -9.17
N GLY A 44 -4.80 6.85 -8.97
CA GLY A 44 -5.33 7.31 -7.68
C GLY A 44 -6.46 6.41 -7.19
N VAL A 45 -6.42 6.01 -5.92
CA VAL A 45 -7.49 5.27 -5.25
C VAL A 45 -8.08 6.14 -4.13
N ASN A 46 -9.39 6.36 -4.17
CA ASN A 46 -10.10 7.15 -3.17
C ASN A 46 -10.63 6.27 -2.03
N PRO A 47 -10.92 6.83 -0.85
CA PRO A 47 -11.59 6.11 0.23
C PRO A 47 -12.86 5.41 -0.25
N GLY A 48 -13.08 4.18 0.21
CA GLY A 48 -14.26 3.38 -0.15
C GLY A 48 -14.26 2.81 -1.56
N THR A 49 -13.20 3.01 -2.35
CA THR A 49 -13.07 2.44 -3.70
C THR A 49 -12.61 0.99 -3.64
N PHE A 50 -13.29 0.12 -4.38
CA PHE A 50 -12.79 -1.20 -4.74
C PHE A 50 -12.16 -1.11 -6.14
N ALA A 51 -10.87 -1.44 -6.24
CA ALA A 51 -10.13 -1.44 -7.50
C ALA A 51 -9.59 -2.84 -7.81
N ALA A 52 -9.74 -3.29 -9.05
CA ALA A 52 -9.21 -4.58 -9.50
C ALA A 52 -8.10 -4.36 -10.53
N VAL A 53 -6.93 -4.98 -10.30
CA VAL A 53 -5.82 -5.01 -11.26
C VAL A 53 -5.88 -6.34 -12.02
N MET A 54 -6.18 -6.27 -13.32
CA MET A 54 -6.35 -7.44 -14.18
C MET A 54 -5.32 -7.45 -15.30
N GLY A 55 -5.03 -8.63 -15.82
CA GLY A 55 -4.10 -8.83 -16.95
C GLY A 55 -3.51 -10.24 -16.95
N PRO A 56 -2.81 -10.63 -18.03
CA PRO A 56 -2.18 -11.95 -18.15
C PRO A 56 -1.06 -12.15 -17.13
N SER A 57 -0.57 -13.39 -17.00
CA SER A 57 0.63 -13.66 -16.18
C SER A 57 1.82 -12.86 -16.71
N GLY A 58 2.66 -12.34 -15.81
CA GLY A 58 3.81 -11.53 -16.18
C GLY A 58 3.53 -10.06 -16.52
N SER A 59 2.27 -9.59 -16.48
CA SER A 59 1.92 -8.19 -16.81
C SER A 59 2.20 -7.17 -15.69
N GLY A 60 2.97 -7.52 -14.69
CA GLY A 60 3.39 -6.59 -13.64
C GLY A 60 2.42 -6.39 -12.46
N LYS A 61 1.27 -7.11 -12.40
CA LYS A 61 0.27 -6.94 -11.33
C LYS A 61 0.84 -7.04 -9.92
N SER A 62 1.61 -8.09 -9.65
CA SER A 62 2.24 -8.30 -8.34
C SER A 62 3.27 -7.22 -8.02
N THR A 63 4.01 -6.78 -9.04
CA THR A 63 4.95 -5.65 -8.91
C THR A 63 4.22 -4.36 -8.57
N LEU A 64 3.11 -4.07 -9.26
CA LEU A 64 2.28 -2.89 -8.99
C LEU A 64 1.74 -2.91 -7.55
N LEU A 65 1.20 -4.05 -7.10
CA LEU A 65 0.72 -4.22 -5.72
C LEU A 65 1.85 -4.11 -4.69
N GLY A 66 3.03 -4.66 -5.01
CA GLY A 66 4.22 -4.53 -4.15
C GLY A 66 4.67 -3.07 -3.99
N LEU A 67 4.67 -2.30 -5.08
CA LEU A 67 4.96 -0.86 -5.06
C LEU A 67 3.91 -0.08 -4.27
N ALA A 68 2.62 -0.33 -4.55
CA ALA A 68 1.49 0.31 -3.87
C ALA A 68 1.50 0.05 -2.36
N GLY A 69 1.96 -1.13 -1.96
CA GLY A 69 2.07 -1.53 -0.54
C GLY A 69 3.39 -1.17 0.14
N GLY A 70 4.32 -0.51 -0.55
CA GLY A 70 5.63 -0.19 0.00
C GLY A 70 6.48 -1.43 0.35
N LEU A 71 6.23 -2.56 -0.33
CA LEU A 71 7.07 -3.77 -0.24
C LEU A 71 8.26 -3.67 -1.18
N ASP A 72 8.13 -2.87 -2.23
CA ASP A 72 9.19 -2.58 -3.19
C ASP A 72 9.25 -1.07 -3.45
N GLN A 73 10.34 -0.60 -4.03
CA GLN A 73 10.54 0.81 -4.37
C GLN A 73 10.49 0.99 -5.88
N PRO A 74 9.88 2.08 -6.39
CA PRO A 74 9.91 2.39 -7.80
C PRO A 74 11.32 2.76 -8.26
N THR A 75 11.62 2.49 -9.54
CA THR A 75 12.84 3.00 -10.19
C THR A 75 12.71 4.49 -10.49
N SER A 76 11.49 4.95 -10.79
CA SER A 76 11.15 6.37 -10.94
C SER A 76 9.68 6.60 -10.59
N GLY A 77 9.30 7.87 -10.39
CA GLY A 77 7.97 8.26 -9.96
C GLY A 77 7.80 8.21 -8.44
N THR A 78 6.58 8.45 -7.97
CA THR A 78 6.27 8.56 -6.54
C THR A 78 5.06 7.70 -6.18
N VAL A 79 5.19 6.95 -5.09
CA VAL A 79 4.07 6.23 -4.45
C VAL A 79 3.78 6.92 -3.12
N SER A 80 2.50 7.22 -2.87
CA SER A 80 2.05 7.82 -1.61
C SER A 80 0.87 7.05 -1.03
N VAL A 81 0.88 6.84 0.29
CA VAL A 81 -0.20 6.21 1.05
C VAL A 81 -0.74 7.21 2.07
N CYS A 82 -2.04 7.43 2.08
CA CYS A 82 -2.72 8.42 2.94
C CYS A 82 -2.09 9.82 2.88
N GLY A 83 -1.53 10.19 1.72
CA GLY A 83 -0.86 11.47 1.49
C GLY A 83 0.62 11.50 1.90
N GLU A 84 1.16 10.42 2.45
CA GLU A 84 2.58 10.30 2.81
C GLU A 84 3.36 9.62 1.68
N PRO A 85 4.37 10.28 1.06
CA PRO A 85 5.20 9.66 0.04
C PRO A 85 6.11 8.61 0.66
N LEU A 86 6.14 7.40 0.07
CA LEU A 86 6.95 6.28 0.54
C LEU A 86 8.42 6.39 0.14
N GLY A 87 8.72 7.20 -0.88
CA GLY A 87 10.08 7.41 -1.35
C GLY A 87 10.96 8.08 -0.29
N GLY A 88 12.18 7.56 -0.09
CA GLY A 88 13.13 8.11 0.89
C GLY A 88 12.87 7.71 2.34
N MET A 89 11.79 6.99 2.64
CA MET A 89 11.54 6.44 3.97
C MET A 89 12.58 5.37 4.33
N SER A 90 12.96 5.31 5.61
CA SER A 90 13.74 4.20 6.14
C SER A 90 12.94 2.88 6.10
N ARG A 91 13.62 1.74 6.20
CA ARG A 91 12.95 0.42 6.29
C ARG A 91 11.99 0.35 7.48
N ASP A 92 12.34 0.97 8.59
CA ASP A 92 11.53 0.99 9.81
C ASP A 92 10.28 1.86 9.64
N ASP A 93 10.40 3.01 8.96
CA ASP A 93 9.25 3.88 8.66
C ASP A 93 8.29 3.21 7.68
N LEU A 94 8.79 2.58 6.61
CA LEU A 94 7.98 1.76 5.71
C LEU A 94 7.28 0.61 6.44
N ALA A 95 7.98 -0.07 7.36
CA ALA A 95 7.36 -1.11 8.18
C ALA A 95 6.24 -0.56 9.08
N ARG A 96 6.42 0.66 9.61
CA ARG A 96 5.39 1.34 10.40
C ARG A 96 4.17 1.71 9.57
N VAL A 97 4.36 2.26 8.37
CA VAL A 97 3.26 2.56 7.43
C VAL A 97 2.49 1.28 7.11
N ARG A 98 3.17 0.19 6.75
CA ARG A 98 2.51 -1.09 6.46
C ARG A 98 1.69 -1.62 7.64
N ARG A 99 2.21 -1.54 8.87
CA ARG A 99 1.47 -2.02 10.06
C ARG A 99 0.24 -1.18 10.38
N ARG A 100 0.27 0.13 10.11
CA ARG A 100 -0.76 1.06 10.60
C ARG A 100 -1.76 1.48 9.54
N GLN A 101 -1.36 1.48 8.27
CA GLN A 101 -2.17 2.08 7.20
C GLN A 101 -2.54 1.09 6.10
N LEU A 102 -1.92 -0.11 6.07
CA LEU A 102 -2.11 -1.10 5.02
C LEU A 102 -2.47 -2.45 5.61
N GLY A 103 -3.31 -3.19 4.90
CA GLY A 103 -3.57 -4.59 5.16
C GLY A 103 -3.23 -5.40 3.91
N PHE A 104 -2.52 -6.52 4.08
CA PHE A 104 -2.17 -7.42 2.99
C PHE A 104 -2.88 -8.75 3.16
N VAL A 105 -3.42 -9.26 2.05
CA VAL A 105 -3.82 -10.66 1.92
C VAL A 105 -2.93 -11.25 0.84
N PHE A 106 -2.03 -12.13 1.22
CA PHE A 106 -1.10 -12.80 0.31
C PHE A 106 -1.70 -14.08 -0.26
N GLN A 107 -1.16 -14.53 -1.37
CA GLN A 107 -1.52 -15.82 -1.97
C GLN A 107 -1.08 -16.99 -1.06
N ASP A 108 0.11 -16.88 -0.48
CA ASP A 108 0.63 -17.79 0.54
C ASP A 108 0.32 -17.22 1.93
N TYR A 109 0.17 -18.08 2.93
CA TYR A 109 -0.23 -17.67 4.28
C TYR A 109 0.79 -16.75 4.98
N ASN A 110 2.05 -16.74 4.55
CA ASN A 110 3.15 -15.94 5.13
C ASN A 110 3.26 -16.06 6.66
N LEU A 111 2.92 -17.22 7.19
CA LEU A 111 3.03 -17.50 8.61
C LEU A 111 4.48 -17.78 9.00
N VAL A 112 4.86 -17.35 10.18
CA VAL A 112 6.13 -17.74 10.81
C VAL A 112 5.94 -19.17 11.35
N PRO A 113 6.63 -20.20 10.80
CA PRO A 113 6.32 -21.61 11.09
C PRO A 113 6.61 -22.02 12.54
N THR A 114 7.47 -21.28 13.22
CA THR A 114 7.85 -21.54 14.63
C THR A 114 6.88 -20.94 15.64
N LEU A 115 5.93 -20.13 15.18
CA LEU A 115 4.93 -19.49 16.02
C LEU A 115 3.58 -20.19 15.89
N THR A 116 2.83 -20.21 16.97
CA THR A 116 1.41 -20.63 16.97
C THR A 116 0.54 -19.68 16.18
N ALA A 117 -0.71 -20.03 15.89
CA ALA A 117 -1.65 -19.16 15.19
C ALA A 117 -1.87 -17.84 15.95
N VAL A 118 -2.07 -17.92 17.27
CA VAL A 118 -2.24 -16.74 18.13
C VAL A 118 -1.01 -15.83 18.10
N GLU A 119 0.19 -16.40 18.14
CA GLU A 119 1.44 -15.65 18.07
C GLU A 119 1.65 -15.00 16.72
N ASN A 120 1.31 -15.69 15.61
CA ASN A 120 1.35 -15.08 14.26
C ASN A 120 0.41 -13.87 14.15
N VAL A 121 -0.79 -13.96 14.73
CA VAL A 121 -1.77 -12.85 14.70
C VAL A 121 -1.39 -11.74 15.69
N SER A 122 -0.79 -12.06 16.84
CA SER A 122 -0.35 -11.04 17.82
C SER A 122 0.91 -10.30 17.41
N LEU A 123 1.78 -10.91 16.61
CA LEU A 123 3.10 -10.38 16.25
C LEU A 123 3.08 -8.94 15.71
N PRO A 124 2.23 -8.55 14.77
CA PRO A 124 2.18 -7.17 14.29
C PRO A 124 1.86 -6.15 15.39
N LEU A 125 1.01 -6.51 16.35
CA LEU A 125 0.64 -5.65 17.47
C LEU A 125 1.81 -5.49 18.44
N GLU A 126 2.54 -6.57 18.71
CA GLU A 126 3.72 -6.54 19.57
C GLU A 126 4.85 -5.71 18.95
N LEU A 127 5.07 -5.86 17.63
CA LEU A 127 6.01 -5.04 16.87
C LEU A 127 5.62 -3.54 16.84
N ASP A 128 4.35 -3.22 17.05
CA ASP A 128 3.87 -1.84 17.16
C ASP A 128 3.87 -1.32 18.62
N GLY A 129 4.41 -2.10 19.56
CA GLY A 129 4.59 -1.72 20.96
C GLY A 129 3.41 -2.03 21.87
N VAL A 130 2.43 -2.81 21.41
CA VAL A 130 1.35 -3.32 22.27
C VAL A 130 1.93 -4.40 23.19
N SER A 131 1.60 -4.35 24.48
CA SER A 131 2.08 -5.39 25.43
C SER A 131 1.58 -6.78 25.02
N ALA A 132 2.41 -7.81 25.19
CA ALA A 132 2.13 -9.19 24.78
C ALA A 132 0.77 -9.71 25.28
N THR A 133 0.39 -9.37 26.53
CA THR A 133 -0.92 -9.76 27.10
C THR A 133 -2.10 -9.16 26.33
N ARG A 134 -2.00 -7.89 25.93
CA ARG A 134 -3.07 -7.21 25.17
C ARG A 134 -3.08 -7.68 23.72
N ALA A 135 -1.91 -7.86 23.11
CA ALA A 135 -1.78 -8.36 21.75
C ALA A 135 -2.36 -9.78 21.63
N ARG A 136 -2.02 -10.67 22.57
CA ARG A 136 -2.57 -12.03 22.65
C ARG A 136 -4.09 -12.04 22.76
N LYS A 137 -4.66 -11.24 23.68
CA LYS A 137 -6.12 -11.16 23.84
C LYS A 137 -6.82 -10.68 22.56
N ALA A 138 -6.23 -9.71 21.85
CA ALA A 138 -6.77 -9.24 20.57
C ALA A 138 -6.65 -10.31 19.47
N ALA A 139 -5.55 -11.07 19.45
CA ALA A 139 -5.34 -12.16 18.51
C ALA A 139 -6.33 -13.32 18.73
N GLU A 140 -6.56 -13.72 19.98
CA GLU A 140 -7.55 -14.74 20.34
C GLU A 140 -8.95 -14.32 19.86
N ALA A 141 -9.35 -13.07 20.12
CA ALA A 141 -10.65 -12.55 19.70
C ALA A 141 -10.80 -12.40 18.16
N ALA A 142 -9.70 -12.37 17.42
CA ALA A 142 -9.74 -12.30 15.96
C ALA A 142 -9.76 -13.68 15.30
N LEU A 143 -9.41 -14.74 16.05
CA LEU A 143 -9.40 -16.12 15.57
C LEU A 143 -10.70 -16.89 15.90
N ASP A 144 -11.55 -16.35 16.79
CA ASP A 144 -12.90 -16.85 17.11
C ASP A 144 -13.93 -16.43 16.04
#